data_2244b4a6af0371b33bf88484b3ee8af7
#
_entry.id   2244b4a6af0371b33bf88484b3ee8af7
#
_cell.length_a   1.000
_cell.length_b   1.000
_cell.length_c   1.000
_cell.angle_alpha   90.00
_cell.angle_beta   90.00
_cell.angle_gamma   90.00
#
_symmetry.space_group_name_H-M   'P 1'
#
loop_
_entity.id
_entity.type
_entity.pdbx_description
1 polymer ?
#
loop_
_entity_poly.entity_id
_entity_poly.type
_entity_poly.pdbx_seq_one_letter_code
_entity_poly.pdbx_strand_id
1 'polypeptide(L)'
;FAALNRQLMTQIILDGMGLRPVRQFTTIHNYIDTEQMILRKGAVSAQKDELLLIPLNMRDGAWILRGKGNPEWNFSAPHGAGRSCSRREARRIFSLKDYEKSMEGIYSTSVSRATLDECPMAYKPAAAIRDVIGETAEIRAHIKPVYNFKAE
;
A
#
# COMPACT_ATOMS: atom_id res chain seq x y z
N PHE A 1 1.59 -15.84 13.19
CA PHE A 1 1.21 -16.35 11.86
C PHE A 1 1.49 -15.33 10.76
N ALA A 2 0.85 -14.13 10.78
CA ALA A 2 0.92 -13.15 9.69
C ALA A 2 2.35 -12.66 9.36
N ALA A 3 3.21 -12.48 10.36
CA ALA A 3 4.61 -12.09 10.15
C ALA A 3 5.40 -13.18 9.41
N LEU A 4 5.29 -14.43 9.88
CA LEU A 4 5.93 -15.58 9.25
C LEU A 4 5.42 -15.81 7.83
N ASN A 5 4.12 -15.69 7.60
CA ASN A 5 3.53 -15.83 6.27
C ASN A 5 4.11 -14.80 5.28
N ARG A 6 4.22 -13.52 5.66
CA ARG A 6 4.85 -12.50 4.80
C ARG A 6 6.32 -12.81 4.53
N GLN A 7 7.04 -13.26 5.54
CA GLN A 7 8.45 -13.62 5.40
C GLN A 7 8.64 -14.77 4.40
N LEU A 8 7.83 -15.82 4.53
CA LEU A 8 7.86 -16.98 3.61
C LEU A 8 7.48 -16.57 2.19
N MET A 9 6.42 -15.78 2.01
CA MET A 9 6.02 -15.29 0.69
C MET A 9 7.14 -14.47 0.04
N THR A 10 7.77 -13.58 0.79
CA THR A 10 8.91 -12.80 0.29
C THR A 10 10.06 -13.70 -0.12
N GLN A 11 10.42 -14.70 0.70
CA GLN A 11 11.50 -15.63 0.39
C GLN A 11 11.20 -16.43 -0.88
N ILE A 12 10.00 -16.98 -1.00
CA ILE A 12 9.58 -17.75 -2.19
C ILE A 12 9.67 -16.88 -3.47
N ILE A 13 9.25 -15.62 -3.41
CA ILE A 13 9.33 -14.72 -4.56
C ILE A 13 10.80 -14.42 -4.91
N LEU A 14 11.62 -14.10 -3.93
CA LEU A 14 13.05 -13.80 -4.15
C LEU A 14 13.80 -15.00 -4.74
N ASP A 15 13.57 -16.18 -4.19
CA ASP A 15 14.20 -17.43 -4.66
C ASP A 15 13.72 -17.78 -6.07
N GLY A 16 12.41 -17.71 -6.32
CA GLY A 16 11.82 -18.01 -7.64
C GLY A 16 12.27 -17.05 -8.73
N MET A 17 12.58 -15.81 -8.40
CA MET A 17 13.09 -14.81 -9.33
C MET A 17 14.62 -14.69 -9.37
N GLY A 18 15.35 -15.44 -8.53
CA GLY A 18 16.79 -15.34 -8.41
C GLY A 18 17.29 -13.98 -7.90
N LEU A 19 16.48 -13.27 -7.12
CA LEU A 19 16.79 -11.92 -6.65
C LEU A 19 17.44 -11.95 -5.25
N ARG A 20 18.38 -11.04 -5.04
CA ARG A 20 18.97 -10.77 -3.72
C ARG A 20 18.58 -9.37 -3.27
N PRO A 21 17.85 -9.20 -2.14
CA PRO A 21 17.46 -7.90 -1.66
C PRO A 21 18.68 -7.12 -1.13
N VAL A 22 18.78 -5.86 -1.51
CA VAL A 22 19.77 -4.92 -0.93
C VAL A 22 19.30 -4.46 0.45
N ARG A 23 17.99 -4.32 0.62
CA ARG A 23 17.35 -3.93 1.88
C ARG A 23 15.95 -4.52 1.95
N GLN A 24 15.56 -4.91 3.16
CA GLN A 24 14.23 -5.46 3.44
C GLN A 24 13.65 -4.79 4.70
N PHE A 25 12.37 -4.44 4.67
CA PHE A 25 11.61 -3.98 5.81
C PHE A 25 10.15 -4.36 5.66
N THR A 26 9.41 -4.35 6.76
CA THR A 26 7.98 -4.73 6.78
C THR A 26 7.16 -3.65 7.43
N THR A 27 6.03 -3.32 6.82
CA THR A 27 5.03 -2.40 7.37
C THR A 27 3.75 -3.17 7.69
N ILE A 28 3.22 -3.02 8.90
CA ILE A 28 2.04 -3.72 9.39
C ILE A 28 0.95 -2.70 9.72
N HIS A 29 -0.29 -2.94 9.32
CA HIS A 29 -1.36 -1.95 9.41
C HIS A 29 -2.57 -2.36 10.27
N ASN A 30 -2.62 -3.60 10.75
CA ASN A 30 -3.68 -4.09 11.66
C ASN A 30 -3.04 -4.93 12.75
N TYR A 31 -2.75 -4.33 13.89
CA TYR A 31 -2.14 -5.02 15.02
C TYR A 31 -2.30 -4.23 16.33
N ILE A 32 -2.05 -4.91 17.42
CA ILE A 32 -1.95 -4.32 18.75
C ILE A 32 -0.46 -4.25 19.10
N ASP A 33 0.01 -3.05 19.35
CA ASP A 33 1.33 -2.77 19.91
C ASP A 33 1.20 -2.87 21.44
N THR A 34 1.62 -3.98 22.00
CA THR A 34 1.48 -4.25 23.43
C THR A 34 2.52 -3.53 24.29
N GLU A 35 3.61 -3.07 23.70
CA GLU A 35 4.64 -2.29 24.40
C GLU A 35 4.20 -0.83 24.56
N GLN A 36 3.62 -0.26 23.52
CA GLN A 36 3.15 1.12 23.51
C GLN A 36 1.66 1.27 23.82
N MET A 37 0.95 0.15 23.98
CA MET A 37 -0.50 0.09 24.20
C MET A 37 -1.31 0.82 23.12
N ILE A 38 -0.89 0.68 21.86
CA ILE A 38 -1.53 1.30 20.71
C ILE A 38 -2.23 0.23 19.85
N LEU A 39 -3.52 0.40 19.60
CA LEU A 39 -4.25 -0.38 18.59
C LEU A 39 -4.20 0.36 17.26
N ARG A 40 -3.59 -0.27 16.24
CA ARG A 40 -3.59 0.22 14.86
C ARG A 40 -4.52 -0.59 13.99
N LYS A 41 -5.49 0.10 13.37
CA LYS A 41 -6.38 -0.48 12.36
C LYS A 41 -6.49 0.46 11.18
N GLY A 42 -5.99 0.03 10.02
CA GLY A 42 -5.87 0.90 8.85
C GLY A 42 -4.81 2.01 9.02
N ALA A 43 -3.91 1.84 9.96
CA ALA A 43 -2.79 2.72 10.24
C ALA A 43 -1.52 1.90 10.45
N VAL A 44 -0.38 2.47 10.13
CA VAL A 44 0.95 1.88 10.31
C VAL A 44 1.74 2.64 11.37
N SER A 45 2.73 2.00 11.96
CA SER A 45 3.70 2.69 12.80
C SER A 45 4.49 3.71 11.99
N ALA A 46 4.74 4.87 12.59
CA ALA A 46 5.53 5.96 12.02
C ALA A 46 6.39 6.60 13.12
N GLN A 47 7.09 5.75 13.88
CA GLN A 47 8.05 6.19 14.89
C GLN A 47 9.13 7.05 14.24
N LYS A 48 9.81 7.85 15.04
CA LYS A 48 10.88 8.70 14.54
C LYS A 48 11.93 7.87 13.79
N ASP A 49 12.20 8.28 12.56
CA ASP A 49 13.16 7.64 11.64
C ASP A 49 12.79 6.22 11.16
N GLU A 50 11.64 5.67 11.55
CA GLU A 50 11.14 4.39 11.05
C GLU A 50 10.84 4.47 9.55
N LEU A 51 11.22 3.41 8.81
CA LEU A 51 10.82 3.26 7.40
C LEU A 51 9.45 2.61 7.30
N LEU A 52 8.59 3.22 6.51
CA LEU A 52 7.27 2.69 6.22
C LEU A 52 6.94 2.74 4.73
N LEU A 53 6.04 1.86 4.30
CA LEU A 53 5.53 1.78 2.94
C LEU A 53 4.05 2.14 2.94
N ILE A 54 3.65 3.07 2.07
CA ILE A 54 2.26 3.43 1.83
C ILE A 54 1.91 3.09 0.39
N PRO A 55 1.22 1.98 0.13
CA PRO A 55 0.70 1.65 -1.19
C PRO A 55 -0.41 2.62 -1.59
N LEU A 56 -0.40 3.04 -2.84
CA LEU A 56 -1.40 3.92 -3.44
C LEU A 56 -2.47 3.10 -4.17
N ASN A 57 -2.14 2.60 -5.33
CA ASN A 57 -2.96 1.71 -6.14
C ASN A 57 -2.09 0.99 -7.18
N MET A 58 -2.71 0.14 -8.02
CA MET A 58 -2.02 -0.69 -9.02
C MET A 58 -1.23 0.12 -10.07
N ARG A 59 -1.64 1.34 -10.36
CA ARG A 59 -0.98 2.23 -11.35
C ARG A 59 0.06 3.12 -10.69
N ASP A 60 -0.32 3.74 -9.58
CA ASP A 60 0.48 4.80 -8.97
C ASP A 60 1.58 4.24 -8.04
N GLY A 61 1.53 2.93 -7.72
CA GLY A 61 2.57 2.25 -6.95
C GLY A 61 2.51 2.54 -5.46
N ALA A 62 3.64 2.91 -4.85
CA ALA A 62 3.73 3.15 -3.41
C ALA A 62 4.77 4.21 -3.07
N TRP A 63 4.64 4.81 -1.89
CA TRP A 63 5.67 5.65 -1.29
C TRP A 63 6.46 4.91 -0.23
N ILE A 64 7.77 5.16 -0.21
CA ILE A 64 8.65 4.84 0.92
C ILE A 64 8.81 6.13 1.71
N LEU A 65 8.53 6.08 3.00
CA LEU A 65 8.55 7.24 3.89
C LEU A 65 9.42 6.98 5.11
N ARG A 66 9.74 8.07 5.79
CA ARG A 66 10.38 8.08 7.09
C ARG A 66 9.42 8.68 8.11
N GLY A 67 9.10 7.96 9.17
CA GLY A 67 8.24 8.41 10.27
C GLY A 67 8.83 9.60 11.01
N LYS A 68 7.98 10.49 11.47
CA LYS A 68 8.35 11.68 12.26
C LYS A 68 8.21 11.45 13.77
N GLY A 69 7.56 10.37 14.18
CA GLY A 69 7.31 10.09 15.60
C GLY A 69 6.37 11.10 16.24
N ASN A 70 5.33 11.54 15.51
CA ASN A 70 4.40 12.55 16.00
C ASN A 70 3.43 11.95 17.04
N PRO A 71 3.47 12.37 18.31
CA PRO A 71 2.62 11.82 19.37
C PRO A 71 1.13 12.20 19.20
N GLU A 72 0.82 13.33 18.57
CA GLU A 72 -0.58 13.74 18.31
C GLU A 72 -1.29 12.78 17.36
N TRP A 73 -0.56 12.02 16.57
CA TRP A 73 -1.04 10.95 15.69
C TRP A 73 -0.75 9.54 16.23
N ASN A 74 -0.53 9.42 17.54
CA ASN A 74 -0.15 8.14 18.17
C ASN A 74 1.01 7.45 17.42
N PHE A 75 2.02 8.23 17.00
CA PHE A 75 3.18 7.71 16.27
C PHE A 75 2.78 6.85 15.06
N SER A 76 1.73 7.26 14.33
CA SER A 76 1.13 6.47 13.27
C SER A 76 0.95 7.28 11.99
N ALA A 77 0.84 6.58 10.87
CA ALA A 77 0.56 7.13 9.55
C ALA A 77 -0.53 6.31 8.83
N PRO A 78 -1.18 6.84 7.80
CA PRO A 78 -2.11 6.06 6.97
C PRO A 78 -1.43 4.82 6.38
N HIS A 79 -2.16 3.69 6.29
CA HIS A 79 -1.61 2.45 5.74
C HIS A 79 -1.64 2.37 4.20
N GLY A 80 -2.29 3.31 3.53
CA GLY A 80 -2.48 3.34 2.08
C GLY A 80 -3.26 4.57 1.65
N ALA A 81 -3.52 4.70 0.36
CA ALA A 81 -4.29 5.81 -0.19
C ALA A 81 -5.73 5.90 0.36
N GLY A 82 -6.26 4.78 0.84
CA GLY A 82 -7.67 4.65 1.17
C GLY A 82 -8.54 4.63 -0.09
N ARG A 83 -9.77 4.17 0.07
CA ARG A 83 -10.71 4.03 -1.04
C ARG A 83 -11.61 5.27 -1.14
N SER A 84 -11.96 5.66 -2.36
CA SER A 84 -12.98 6.70 -2.63
C SER A 84 -14.39 6.13 -2.60
N CYS A 85 -14.54 4.81 -2.81
CA CYS A 85 -15.83 4.10 -2.79
C CYS A 85 -15.66 2.66 -2.27
N SER A 86 -16.77 2.04 -1.90
CA SER A 86 -16.78 0.64 -1.45
C SER A 86 -16.45 -0.32 -2.61
N ARG A 87 -16.00 -1.54 -2.29
CA ARG A 87 -15.74 -2.59 -3.31
C ARG A 87 -16.97 -2.85 -4.17
N ARG A 88 -18.15 -2.98 -3.55
CA ARG A 88 -19.42 -3.20 -4.26
C ARG A 88 -19.78 -2.03 -5.17
N GLU A 89 -19.55 -0.82 -4.72
CA GLU A 89 -19.81 0.38 -5.51
C GLU A 89 -18.84 0.50 -6.69
N ALA A 90 -17.55 0.26 -6.50
CA ALA A 90 -16.57 0.25 -7.56
C ALA A 90 -16.96 -0.70 -8.71
N ARG A 91 -17.41 -1.92 -8.39
CA ARG A 91 -17.90 -2.89 -9.38
C ARG A 91 -19.16 -2.43 -10.12
N ARG A 92 -19.93 -1.50 -9.56
CA ARG A 92 -21.15 -0.96 -10.17
C ARG A 92 -20.88 0.26 -11.05
N ILE A 93 -19.95 1.14 -10.66
CA ILE A 93 -19.73 2.43 -11.32
C ILE A 93 -18.61 2.41 -12.35
N PHE A 94 -17.62 1.52 -12.23
CA PHE A 94 -16.51 1.44 -13.17
C PHE A 94 -16.73 0.34 -14.21
N SER A 95 -16.27 0.57 -15.44
CA SER A 95 -16.26 -0.43 -16.51
C SER A 95 -14.87 -1.07 -16.64
N LEU A 96 -14.84 -2.29 -17.20
CA LEU A 96 -13.56 -2.96 -17.52
C LEU A 96 -12.74 -2.12 -18.50
N LYS A 97 -13.38 -1.47 -19.48
CA LYS A 97 -12.73 -0.59 -20.46
C LYS A 97 -12.01 0.59 -19.79
N ASP A 98 -12.65 1.22 -18.79
CA ASP A 98 -12.03 2.31 -18.05
C ASP A 98 -10.87 1.80 -17.19
N TYR A 99 -11.00 0.59 -16.63
CA TYR A 99 -9.93 -0.04 -15.89
C TYR A 99 -8.72 -0.35 -16.78
N GLU A 100 -8.92 -0.97 -17.93
CA GLU A 100 -7.87 -1.24 -18.93
C GLU A 100 -7.17 0.07 -19.33
N LYS A 101 -7.94 1.10 -19.68
CA LYS A 101 -7.41 2.42 -20.01
C LYS A 101 -6.60 3.04 -18.87
N SER A 102 -7.06 2.91 -17.62
CA SER A 102 -6.36 3.47 -16.47
C SER A 102 -5.03 2.76 -16.17
N MET A 103 -4.85 1.54 -16.69
CA MET A 103 -3.65 0.72 -16.53
C MET A 103 -2.71 0.77 -17.73
N GLU A 104 -2.98 1.62 -18.74
CA GLU A 104 -2.07 1.78 -19.88
C GLU A 104 -0.64 2.09 -19.42
N GLY A 105 0.33 1.35 -19.96
CA GLY A 105 1.75 1.45 -19.59
C GLY A 105 2.17 0.69 -18.32
N ILE A 106 1.23 0.02 -17.65
CA ILE A 106 1.51 -0.82 -16.47
C ILE A 106 1.17 -2.27 -16.79
N TYR A 107 2.15 -3.16 -16.71
CA TYR A 107 1.92 -4.58 -16.94
C TYR A 107 1.21 -5.24 -15.76
N SER A 108 0.12 -5.94 -16.03
CA SER A 108 -0.63 -6.70 -15.04
C SER A 108 -1.40 -7.84 -15.70
N THR A 109 -1.40 -9.01 -15.10
CA THR A 109 -2.24 -10.15 -15.47
C THR A 109 -3.59 -10.14 -14.74
N SER A 110 -3.82 -9.15 -13.89
CA SER A 110 -4.99 -9.10 -12.99
C SER A 110 -6.00 -8.01 -13.36
N VAL A 111 -5.95 -7.47 -14.59
CA VAL A 111 -6.95 -6.52 -15.08
C VAL A 111 -8.12 -7.29 -15.64
N SER A 112 -9.15 -7.50 -14.83
CA SER A 112 -10.32 -8.31 -15.18
C SER A 112 -11.58 -7.80 -14.48
N ARG A 113 -12.74 -8.37 -14.83
CA ARG A 113 -14.01 -8.10 -14.13
C ARG A 113 -13.97 -8.55 -12.66
N ALA A 114 -13.24 -9.62 -12.36
CA ALA A 114 -13.12 -10.16 -11.00
C ALA A 114 -12.41 -9.18 -10.07
N THR A 115 -11.43 -8.43 -10.59
CA THR A 115 -10.61 -7.47 -9.85
C THR A 115 -11.02 -6.00 -10.07
N LEU A 116 -12.18 -5.74 -10.66
CA LEU A 116 -12.65 -4.39 -11.00
C LEU A 116 -12.73 -3.45 -9.78
N ASP A 117 -12.99 -4.00 -8.61
CA ASP A 117 -12.97 -3.25 -7.36
C ASP A 117 -11.56 -2.79 -6.91
N GLU A 118 -10.50 -3.32 -7.50
CA GLU A 118 -9.11 -2.91 -7.26
C GLU A 118 -8.59 -1.90 -8.30
N CYS A 119 -9.43 -1.46 -9.24
CA CYS A 119 -9.03 -0.47 -10.23
C CYS A 119 -8.51 0.83 -9.58
N PRO A 120 -7.56 1.53 -10.23
CA PRO A 120 -6.97 2.77 -9.67
C PRO A 120 -8.00 3.84 -9.28
N MET A 121 -9.11 3.94 -10.03
CA MET A 121 -10.17 4.92 -9.78
C MET A 121 -10.95 4.68 -8.48
N ALA A 122 -10.88 3.47 -7.91
CA ALA A 122 -11.52 3.16 -6.63
C ALA A 122 -10.77 3.72 -5.41
N TYR A 123 -9.60 4.31 -5.61
CA TYR A 123 -8.74 4.85 -4.57
C TYR A 123 -8.69 6.37 -4.61
N LYS A 124 -8.44 6.98 -3.46
CA LYS A 124 -8.21 8.43 -3.37
C LYS A 124 -6.95 8.80 -4.17
N PRO A 125 -6.93 9.97 -4.82
CA PRO A 125 -5.75 10.44 -5.54
C PRO A 125 -4.57 10.65 -4.59
N ALA A 126 -3.36 10.33 -5.07
CA ALA A 126 -2.12 10.47 -4.28
C ALA A 126 -1.92 11.89 -3.72
N ALA A 127 -2.36 12.93 -4.45
CA ALA A 127 -2.29 14.32 -4.02
C ALA A 127 -3.01 14.52 -2.67
N ALA A 128 -4.23 14.00 -2.51
CA ALA A 128 -5.00 14.14 -1.27
C ALA A 128 -4.31 13.51 -0.04
N ILE A 129 -3.49 12.46 -0.27
CA ILE A 129 -2.70 11.86 0.81
C ILE A 129 -1.45 12.71 1.08
N ARG A 130 -0.82 13.22 0.03
CA ARG A 130 0.40 14.04 0.14
C ARG A 130 0.17 15.29 0.98
N ASP A 131 -1.00 15.90 0.86
CA ASP A 131 -1.35 17.13 1.57
C ASP A 131 -1.42 16.95 3.10
N VAL A 132 -1.72 15.73 3.57
CA VAL A 132 -1.89 15.43 5.00
C VAL A 132 -0.78 14.58 5.60
N ILE A 133 -0.04 13.81 4.79
CA ILE A 133 0.98 12.89 5.29
C ILE A 133 2.15 13.57 5.98
N GLY A 134 2.39 14.84 5.62
CA GLY A 134 3.51 15.63 6.11
C GLY A 134 3.56 15.80 7.62
N GLU A 135 2.46 15.64 8.34
CA GLU A 135 2.43 15.69 9.81
C GLU A 135 2.99 14.42 10.45
N THR A 136 2.87 13.28 9.79
CA THR A 136 3.21 11.96 10.36
C THR A 136 4.48 11.36 9.78
N ALA A 137 4.77 11.62 8.51
CA ALA A 137 5.93 11.04 7.82
C ALA A 137 6.43 11.93 6.67
N GLU A 138 7.68 11.73 6.28
CA GLU A 138 8.33 12.38 5.14
C GLU A 138 8.46 11.41 3.97
N ILE A 139 7.99 11.79 2.78
CA ILE A 139 8.13 10.97 1.56
C ILE A 139 9.60 11.01 1.12
N ARG A 140 10.24 9.83 1.06
CA ARG A 140 11.64 9.66 0.67
C ARG A 140 11.78 9.18 -0.76
N ALA A 141 10.86 8.33 -1.22
CA ALA A 141 10.86 7.82 -2.58
C ALA A 141 9.44 7.47 -3.04
N HIS A 142 9.23 7.53 -4.35
CA HIS A 142 8.05 7.02 -5.03
C HIS A 142 8.48 5.85 -5.90
N ILE A 143 7.97 4.66 -5.62
CA ILE A 143 8.22 3.45 -6.41
C ILE A 143 7.00 3.17 -7.29
N LYS A 144 7.26 2.96 -8.58
CA LYS A 144 6.23 2.56 -9.54
C LYS A 144 6.25 1.04 -9.72
N PRO A 145 5.09 0.42 -9.95
CA PRO A 145 5.05 -1.01 -10.20
C PRO A 145 5.65 -1.34 -11.57
N VAL A 146 6.42 -2.41 -11.66
CA VAL A 146 6.83 -3.04 -12.91
C VAL A 146 5.88 -4.18 -13.29
N TYR A 147 5.20 -4.73 -12.29
CA TYR A 147 4.20 -5.79 -12.43
C TYR A 147 3.22 -5.75 -11.26
N ASN A 148 1.95 -5.97 -11.54
CA ASN A 148 0.92 -6.14 -10.51
C ASN A 148 0.24 -7.51 -10.63
N PHE A 149 0.07 -8.15 -9.47
CA PHE A 149 -0.72 -9.35 -9.29
C PHE A 149 -1.77 -9.12 -8.20
N LYS A 150 -3.00 -9.55 -8.48
CA LYS A 150 -4.10 -9.61 -7.51
C LYS A 150 -4.69 -11.00 -7.52
N ALA A 151 -4.90 -11.57 -6.36
CA ALA A 151 -5.68 -12.80 -6.22
C ALA A 151 -7.16 -12.52 -6.57
N GLU A 152 -7.79 -13.46 -7.26
CA GLU A 152 -9.21 -13.45 -7.57
C GLU A 152 -10.04 -13.98 -6.40
#